data_291df84cc7a01ac81e069ceb9ed20c34
#
_entry.id   291df84cc7a01ac81e069ceb9ed20c34
#
_cell.length_a   1.000
_cell.length_b   1.000
_cell.length_c   1.000
_cell.angle_alpha   90.00
_cell.angle_beta   90.00
_cell.angle_gamma   90.00
#
_symmetry.space_group_name_H-M   'P 1'
#
loop_
_entity.id
_entity.type
_entity.pdbx_description
1 polymer ?
#
loop_
_entity_poly.entity_id
_entity_poly.type
_entity_poly.pdbx_seq_one_letter_code
_entity_poly.pdbx_strand_id
1 'polypeptide(L)'
;MNEAVENFGSDETRELVANFQKATTNIREQIRGTIVGQDEVVENLLISLFVGGHCLITGMPGTAKTLLVHTLASALGLSFKRIQFTPDLMPTDITGTDMVEEDQSTGKREWRFIEGPVFTNVLLADEINRTPPKTQAALLEAMQEKTVTVRGKNHILDKPFIVLATQNPIELEGTYPLPEAQLDRFLFNVILDYLDSEQEVAVINRFTKSIDMPPVEACTSAGEIIKFQSLVREVPISDSLSRYAVDIVRATRPSDELATDMIKKYANFGSSIRATMNLVLAAKTRALMEGRYHVLADDLRALAIPILRHRVLPNYYAESDGISIDDILADLLTKVSVSE
;
A
#
# COMPACT_ATOMS: atom_id res chain seq x y z
N MET A 1 11.49 -23.72 -15.33
CA MET A 1 12.37 -23.23 -14.26
C MET A 1 13.74 -22.74 -14.76
N ASN A 2 14.32 -23.27 -15.84
CA ASN A 2 15.69 -22.88 -16.27
C ASN A 2 15.77 -21.51 -17.00
N GLU A 3 14.85 -21.15 -17.88
CA GLU A 3 14.93 -19.89 -18.64
C GLU A 3 14.76 -18.62 -17.78
N ALA A 4 13.90 -18.64 -16.77
CA ALA A 4 13.68 -17.49 -15.88
C ALA A 4 14.89 -17.25 -14.96
N VAL A 5 15.60 -18.33 -14.54
CA VAL A 5 16.80 -18.24 -13.72
C VAL A 5 18.01 -17.79 -14.55
N GLU A 6 18.10 -18.21 -15.82
CA GLU A 6 19.16 -17.77 -16.73
C GLU A 6 19.02 -16.29 -17.12
N ASN A 7 17.79 -15.81 -17.37
CA ASN A 7 17.53 -14.40 -17.68
C ASN A 7 17.82 -13.47 -16.49
N PHE A 8 17.53 -13.91 -15.25
CA PHE A 8 17.81 -13.11 -14.04
C PHE A 8 19.31 -12.98 -13.72
N GLY A 9 20.16 -13.74 -14.42
CA GLY A 9 21.62 -13.69 -14.32
C GLY A 9 22.32 -12.80 -15.34
N SER A 10 21.61 -12.12 -16.26
CA SER A 10 22.23 -11.26 -17.25
C SER A 10 22.90 -10.03 -16.61
N ASP A 11 23.93 -9.49 -17.25
CA ASP A 11 24.64 -8.31 -16.74
C ASP A 11 23.72 -7.09 -16.64
N GLU A 12 22.77 -6.91 -17.57
CA GLU A 12 21.75 -5.87 -17.54
C GLU A 12 20.81 -5.99 -16.33
N THR A 13 20.36 -7.22 -16.02
CA THR A 13 19.51 -7.47 -14.83
C THR A 13 20.29 -7.22 -13.53
N ARG A 14 21.57 -7.61 -13.48
CA ARG A 14 22.43 -7.34 -12.31
C ARG A 14 22.62 -5.84 -12.07
N GLU A 15 22.83 -5.07 -13.12
CA GLU A 15 22.92 -3.62 -13.02
C GLU A 15 21.61 -3.00 -12.54
N LEU A 16 20.47 -3.47 -13.07
CA LEU A 16 19.16 -3.00 -12.64
C LEU A 16 18.87 -3.34 -11.17
N VAL A 17 19.25 -4.52 -10.69
CA VAL A 17 19.16 -4.90 -9.27
C VAL A 17 20.05 -4.01 -8.40
N ALA A 18 21.30 -3.74 -8.82
CA ALA A 18 22.18 -2.85 -8.07
C ALA A 18 21.59 -1.41 -7.99
N ASN A 19 21.03 -0.93 -9.09
CA ASN A 19 20.36 0.38 -9.13
C ASN A 19 19.12 0.41 -8.23
N PHE A 20 18.31 -0.66 -8.21
CA PHE A 20 17.17 -0.81 -7.31
C PHE A 20 17.61 -0.75 -5.83
N GLN A 21 18.65 -1.50 -5.45
CA GLN A 21 19.18 -1.52 -4.09
C GLN A 21 19.72 -0.15 -3.66
N LYS A 22 20.48 0.49 -4.54
CA LYS A 22 20.99 1.85 -4.29
C LYS A 22 19.85 2.84 -4.11
N ALA A 23 18.87 2.81 -4.99
CA ALA A 23 17.70 3.70 -4.91
C ALA A 23 16.93 3.47 -3.60
N THR A 24 16.64 2.23 -3.23
CA THR A 24 15.89 1.91 -2.00
C THR A 24 16.66 2.29 -0.74
N THR A 25 17.98 2.11 -0.70
CA THR A 25 18.83 2.57 0.41
C THR A 25 18.78 4.08 0.55
N ASN A 26 19.00 4.81 -0.54
CA ASN A 26 18.96 6.27 -0.53
C ASN A 26 17.58 6.80 -0.12
N ILE A 27 16.50 6.21 -0.62
CA ILE A 27 15.13 6.60 -0.24
C ILE A 27 14.91 6.41 1.28
N ARG A 28 15.33 5.25 1.82
CA ARG A 28 15.23 5.00 3.29
C ARG A 28 16.02 6.04 4.09
N GLU A 29 17.22 6.42 3.65
CA GLU A 29 18.04 7.45 4.29
C GLU A 29 17.37 8.82 4.26
N GLN A 30 16.83 9.24 3.11
CA GLN A 30 16.09 10.49 2.98
C GLN A 30 14.88 10.53 3.91
N ILE A 31 14.12 9.44 3.98
CA ILE A 31 12.94 9.35 4.86
C ILE A 31 13.36 9.42 6.33
N ARG A 32 14.40 8.68 6.76
CA ARG A 32 14.93 8.71 8.12
C ARG A 32 15.44 10.11 8.53
N GLY A 33 15.87 10.91 7.56
CA GLY A 33 16.20 12.33 7.77
C GLY A 33 15.02 13.16 8.27
N THR A 34 13.79 12.79 7.93
CA THR A 34 12.57 13.54 8.27
C THR A 34 11.67 12.80 9.26
N ILE A 35 11.49 11.49 9.08
CA ILE A 35 10.64 10.64 9.90
C ILE A 35 11.49 9.92 10.94
N VAL A 36 11.01 9.91 12.17
CA VAL A 36 11.64 9.19 13.29
C VAL A 36 10.84 7.91 13.55
N GLY A 37 11.53 6.80 13.66
CA GLY A 37 10.89 5.50 13.82
C GLY A 37 10.14 5.05 12.56
N GLN A 38 9.15 4.16 12.73
CA GLN A 38 8.25 3.72 11.66
C GLN A 38 8.95 3.01 10.48
N ASP A 39 10.12 2.38 10.69
CA ASP A 39 10.90 1.72 9.63
C ASP A 39 10.10 0.62 8.93
N GLU A 40 9.31 -0.17 9.67
CA GLU A 40 8.44 -1.22 9.11
C GLU A 40 7.33 -0.62 8.24
N VAL A 41 6.75 0.49 8.67
CA VAL A 41 5.74 1.22 7.89
C VAL A 41 6.33 1.70 6.57
N VAL A 42 7.50 2.33 6.61
CA VAL A 42 8.23 2.80 5.42
C VAL A 42 8.54 1.63 4.48
N GLU A 43 8.98 0.50 5.01
CA GLU A 43 9.26 -0.70 4.22
C GLU A 43 8.00 -1.19 3.48
N ASN A 44 6.88 -1.32 4.18
CA ASN A 44 5.61 -1.74 3.59
C ASN A 44 5.09 -0.77 2.53
N LEU A 45 5.27 0.55 2.72
CA LEU A 45 4.91 1.56 1.73
C LEU A 45 5.79 1.46 0.48
N LEU A 46 7.10 1.25 0.62
CA LEU A 46 8.03 1.04 -0.49
C LEU A 46 7.70 -0.25 -1.25
N ILE A 47 7.43 -1.34 -0.54
CA ILE A 47 7.00 -2.60 -1.16
C ILE A 47 5.71 -2.37 -1.95
N SER A 48 4.72 -1.64 -1.39
CA SER A 48 3.47 -1.32 -2.10
C SER A 48 3.74 -0.60 -3.42
N LEU A 49 4.63 0.37 -3.41
CA LEU A 49 5.00 1.12 -4.62
C LEU A 49 5.64 0.22 -5.68
N PHE A 50 6.63 -0.60 -5.28
CA PHE A 50 7.36 -1.47 -6.22
C PHE A 50 6.55 -2.67 -6.71
N VAL A 51 5.53 -3.10 -5.97
CA VAL A 51 4.52 -4.06 -6.45
C VAL A 51 3.52 -3.39 -7.42
N GLY A 52 3.34 -2.07 -7.31
CA GLY A 52 2.30 -1.31 -8.00
C GLY A 52 0.92 -1.47 -7.33
N GLY A 53 0.92 -1.73 -6.02
CA GLY A 53 -0.25 -1.85 -5.17
C GLY A 53 -0.61 -0.54 -4.46
N HIS A 54 -1.69 -0.56 -3.70
CA HIS A 54 -2.17 0.54 -2.86
C HIS A 54 -2.09 0.14 -1.40
N CYS A 55 -2.00 1.10 -0.48
CA CYS A 55 -1.85 0.83 0.94
C CYS A 55 -2.92 1.54 1.76
N LEU A 56 -3.48 0.82 2.73
CA LEU A 56 -4.33 1.38 3.77
C LEU A 56 -3.48 1.62 5.01
N ILE A 57 -3.54 2.82 5.57
CA ILE A 57 -2.81 3.22 6.76
C ILE A 57 -3.84 3.44 7.87
N THR A 58 -3.86 2.55 8.82
CA THR A 58 -4.69 2.68 10.02
C THR A 58 -3.85 3.30 11.12
N GLY A 59 -4.25 4.43 11.66
CA GLY A 59 -3.47 5.08 12.72
C GLY A 59 -4.16 6.26 13.36
N MET A 60 -3.72 6.57 14.57
CA MET A 60 -4.23 7.63 15.40
C MET A 60 -4.01 9.02 14.78
N PRO A 61 -4.84 10.02 15.12
CA PRO A 61 -4.56 11.41 14.76
C PRO A 61 -3.20 11.84 15.31
N GLY A 62 -2.49 12.72 14.58
CA GLY A 62 -1.22 13.26 15.05
C GLY A 62 0.01 12.36 14.82
N THR A 63 -0.13 11.18 14.25
CA THR A 63 1.00 10.26 13.96
C THR A 63 1.79 10.61 12.68
N ALA A 64 1.73 11.85 12.23
CA ALA A 64 2.48 12.39 11.07
C ALA A 64 2.25 11.67 9.72
N LYS A 65 1.07 11.04 9.50
CA LYS A 65 0.73 10.33 8.26
C LYS A 65 0.98 11.17 7.00
N THR A 66 0.52 12.41 6.99
CA THR A 66 0.67 13.33 5.84
C THR A 66 2.15 13.65 5.58
N LEU A 67 2.93 13.89 6.63
CA LEU A 67 4.36 14.17 6.51
C LEU A 67 5.10 12.95 5.94
N LEU A 68 4.81 11.76 6.44
CA LEU A 68 5.39 10.49 5.95
C LEU A 68 5.14 10.31 4.45
N VAL A 69 3.88 10.44 4.00
CA VAL A 69 3.52 10.24 2.59
C VAL A 69 4.11 11.32 1.69
N HIS A 70 4.12 12.56 2.12
CA HIS A 70 4.74 13.67 1.37
C HIS A 70 6.26 13.46 1.23
N THR A 71 6.94 13.10 2.34
CA THR A 71 8.38 12.80 2.33
C THR A 71 8.69 11.63 1.41
N LEU A 72 7.89 10.57 1.45
CA LEU A 72 8.01 9.42 0.54
C LEU A 72 7.88 9.84 -0.92
N ALA A 73 6.84 10.59 -1.28
CA ALA A 73 6.63 11.05 -2.65
C ALA A 73 7.79 11.93 -3.16
N SER A 74 8.31 12.82 -2.29
CA SER A 74 9.45 13.69 -2.60
C SER A 74 10.73 12.86 -2.83
N ALA A 75 11.04 11.91 -1.96
CA ALA A 75 12.21 11.03 -2.11
C ALA A 75 12.13 10.14 -3.37
N LEU A 76 10.92 9.85 -3.84
CA LEU A 76 10.66 9.09 -5.06
C LEU A 76 10.65 9.96 -6.34
N GLY A 77 10.72 11.28 -6.23
CA GLY A 77 10.60 12.19 -7.37
C GLY A 77 9.23 12.10 -8.07
N LEU A 78 8.18 11.81 -7.33
CA LEU A 78 6.82 11.61 -7.82
C LEU A 78 5.91 12.78 -7.48
N SER A 79 4.95 13.08 -8.36
CA SER A 79 3.90 14.06 -8.09
C SER A 79 3.01 13.58 -6.93
N PHE A 80 2.64 14.50 -6.05
CA PHE A 80 1.84 14.23 -4.85
C PHE A 80 0.63 15.14 -4.77
N LYS A 81 -0.53 14.55 -4.45
CA LYS A 81 -1.74 15.31 -4.08
C LYS A 81 -2.38 14.66 -2.84
N ARG A 82 -3.06 15.48 -2.06
CA ARG A 82 -3.85 15.05 -0.88
C ARG A 82 -5.30 15.40 -1.08
N ILE A 83 -6.17 14.50 -0.73
CA ILE A 83 -7.62 14.73 -0.59
C ILE A 83 -8.01 14.42 0.84
N GLN A 84 -8.62 15.37 1.52
CA GLN A 84 -9.31 15.15 2.79
C GLN A 84 -10.73 14.68 2.49
N PHE A 85 -11.06 13.47 2.91
CA PHE A 85 -12.38 12.90 2.75
C PHE A 85 -13.32 13.47 3.82
N THR A 86 -14.40 14.11 3.37
CA THR A 86 -15.43 14.72 4.22
C THR A 86 -16.81 14.22 3.81
N PRO A 87 -17.83 14.31 4.67
CA PRO A 87 -19.18 13.81 4.35
C PRO A 87 -19.82 14.44 3.10
N ASP A 88 -19.42 15.65 2.74
CA ASP A 88 -19.90 16.42 1.60
C ASP A 88 -19.08 16.25 0.31
N LEU A 89 -17.93 15.53 0.37
CA LEU A 89 -17.07 15.30 -0.78
C LEU A 89 -17.81 14.52 -1.88
N MET A 90 -17.77 15.06 -3.10
CA MET A 90 -18.41 14.45 -4.27
C MET A 90 -17.40 13.62 -5.10
N PRO A 91 -17.86 12.60 -5.86
CA PRO A 91 -16.99 11.87 -6.78
C PRO A 91 -16.23 12.76 -7.75
N THR A 92 -16.85 13.82 -8.24
CA THR A 92 -16.25 14.80 -9.16
C THR A 92 -15.10 15.60 -8.56
N ASP A 93 -15.10 15.78 -7.24
CA ASP A 93 -13.99 16.44 -6.53
C ASP A 93 -12.72 15.59 -6.54
N ILE A 94 -12.87 14.27 -6.70
CA ILE A 94 -11.76 13.31 -6.81
C ILE A 94 -11.32 13.15 -8.27
N THR A 95 -12.29 12.91 -9.17
CA THR A 95 -12.06 12.51 -10.54
C THR A 95 -11.89 13.68 -11.50
N GLY A 96 -12.36 14.85 -11.12
CA GLY A 96 -12.47 15.98 -12.02
C GLY A 96 -13.82 16.03 -12.75
N THR A 97 -14.02 17.08 -13.51
CA THR A 97 -15.29 17.37 -14.19
C THR A 97 -15.05 18.09 -15.51
N ASP A 98 -16.02 17.97 -16.43
CA ASP A 98 -16.06 18.79 -17.63
C ASP A 98 -16.68 20.15 -17.32
N MET A 99 -15.98 21.20 -17.68
CA MET A 99 -16.49 22.57 -17.64
C MET A 99 -16.68 23.13 -19.06
N VAL A 100 -17.68 24.03 -19.22
CA VAL A 100 -17.87 24.76 -20.46
C VAL A 100 -17.06 26.04 -20.37
N GLU A 101 -16.04 26.15 -21.20
CA GLU A 101 -15.29 27.40 -21.42
C GLU A 101 -15.81 28.09 -22.67
N GLU A 102 -16.05 29.40 -22.57
CA GLU A 102 -16.36 30.24 -23.73
C GLU A 102 -15.10 30.97 -24.18
N ASP A 103 -14.64 30.65 -25.40
CA ASP A 103 -13.54 31.35 -26.00
C ASP A 103 -13.93 32.80 -26.26
N GLN A 104 -13.33 33.73 -25.53
CA GLN A 104 -13.63 35.16 -25.59
C GLN A 104 -13.36 35.78 -26.97
N SER A 105 -12.54 35.14 -27.82
CA SER A 105 -12.21 35.62 -29.13
C SER A 105 -13.21 35.17 -30.21
N THR A 106 -13.78 33.98 -30.07
CA THR A 106 -14.65 33.36 -31.09
C THR A 106 -16.12 33.21 -30.63
N GLY A 107 -16.43 33.40 -29.34
CA GLY A 107 -17.73 33.15 -28.76
C GLY A 107 -18.14 31.66 -28.76
N LYS A 108 -17.29 30.76 -29.12
CA LYS A 108 -17.56 29.33 -29.14
C LYS A 108 -17.46 28.75 -27.74
N ARG A 109 -18.40 27.89 -27.39
CA ARG A 109 -18.40 27.11 -26.14
C ARG A 109 -17.81 25.76 -26.40
N GLU A 110 -16.72 25.45 -25.68
CA GLU A 110 -16.06 24.15 -25.75
C GLU A 110 -16.05 23.49 -24.37
N TRP A 111 -16.23 22.14 -24.38
CA TRP A 111 -16.12 21.36 -23.16
C TRP A 111 -14.65 21.06 -22.90
N ARG A 112 -14.17 21.49 -21.73
CA ARG A 112 -12.83 21.19 -21.28
C ARG A 112 -12.88 20.34 -20.03
N PHE A 113 -12.14 19.23 -20.04
CA PHE A 113 -11.97 18.41 -18.86
C PHE A 113 -10.98 19.09 -17.90
N ILE A 114 -11.39 19.24 -16.65
CA ILE A 114 -10.56 19.71 -15.54
C ILE A 114 -10.24 18.53 -14.68
N GLU A 115 -8.95 18.16 -14.65
CA GLU A 115 -8.44 17.02 -13.90
C GLU A 115 -8.62 17.21 -12.40
N GLY A 116 -9.18 16.19 -11.76
CA GLY A 116 -9.25 16.11 -10.30
C GLY A 116 -7.91 15.74 -9.66
N PRO A 117 -7.85 15.70 -8.33
CA PRO A 117 -6.64 15.33 -7.60
C PRO A 117 -6.13 13.90 -7.86
N VAL A 118 -6.98 13.00 -8.36
CA VAL A 118 -6.58 11.63 -8.71
C VAL A 118 -5.52 11.58 -9.81
N PHE A 119 -5.41 12.63 -10.64
CA PHE A 119 -4.35 12.77 -11.65
C PHE A 119 -3.05 13.19 -10.97
N THR A 120 -2.39 12.22 -10.38
CA THR A 120 -1.09 12.33 -9.70
C THR A 120 -0.46 10.94 -9.59
N ASN A 121 0.84 10.86 -9.29
CA ASN A 121 1.50 9.56 -9.04
C ASN A 121 1.19 9.02 -7.64
N VAL A 122 1.25 9.86 -6.62
CA VAL A 122 0.99 9.50 -5.22
C VAL A 122 -0.20 10.32 -4.72
N LEU A 123 -1.29 9.63 -4.41
CA LEU A 123 -2.47 10.24 -3.84
C LEU A 123 -2.61 9.82 -2.37
N LEU A 124 -2.64 10.79 -1.47
CA LEU A 124 -3.06 10.59 -0.09
C LEU A 124 -4.56 10.82 0.01
N ALA A 125 -5.32 9.74 0.21
CA ALA A 125 -6.75 9.77 0.50
C ALA A 125 -6.94 9.76 2.03
N ASP A 126 -7.01 10.95 2.62
CA ASP A 126 -7.01 11.10 4.07
C ASP A 126 -8.41 10.94 4.65
N GLU A 127 -8.55 10.05 5.64
CA GLU A 127 -9.82 9.69 6.31
C GLU A 127 -10.91 9.16 5.34
N ILE A 128 -10.56 8.19 4.49
CA ILE A 128 -11.42 7.65 3.43
C ILE A 128 -12.78 7.17 3.94
N ASN A 129 -12.87 6.75 5.21
CA ASN A 129 -14.10 6.29 5.85
C ASN A 129 -15.07 7.41 6.27
N ARG A 130 -14.72 8.70 6.12
CA ARG A 130 -15.62 9.83 6.45
C ARG A 130 -16.56 10.23 5.32
N THR A 131 -16.44 9.59 4.18
CA THR A 131 -17.22 9.94 2.98
C THR A 131 -18.21 8.82 2.62
N PRO A 132 -19.39 9.13 2.04
CA PRO A 132 -20.34 8.11 1.64
C PRO A 132 -19.80 7.11 0.62
N PRO A 133 -20.33 5.87 0.57
CA PRO A 133 -19.82 4.77 -0.27
C PRO A 133 -19.73 5.11 -1.77
N LYS A 134 -20.60 6.00 -2.28
CA LYS A 134 -20.57 6.43 -3.69
C LYS A 134 -19.28 7.17 -4.04
N THR A 135 -18.79 8.02 -3.15
CA THR A 135 -17.55 8.78 -3.36
C THR A 135 -16.33 7.88 -3.14
N GLN A 136 -16.36 6.99 -2.13
CA GLN A 136 -15.32 5.96 -1.96
C GLN A 136 -15.17 5.10 -3.23
N ALA A 137 -16.30 4.67 -3.83
CA ALA A 137 -16.30 3.84 -5.02
C ALA A 137 -15.58 4.48 -6.21
N ALA A 138 -15.68 5.80 -6.39
CA ALA A 138 -15.00 6.50 -7.47
C ALA A 138 -13.46 6.42 -7.35
N LEU A 139 -12.92 6.55 -6.14
CA LEU A 139 -11.47 6.36 -5.92
C LEU A 139 -11.07 4.91 -6.13
N LEU A 140 -11.85 3.96 -5.61
CA LEU A 140 -11.54 2.53 -5.69
C LEU A 140 -11.65 1.99 -7.13
N GLU A 141 -12.49 2.59 -7.97
CA GLU A 141 -12.53 2.32 -9.41
C GLU A 141 -11.24 2.83 -10.08
N ALA A 142 -10.85 4.08 -9.82
CA ALA A 142 -9.60 4.63 -10.34
C ALA A 142 -8.36 3.82 -9.92
N MET A 143 -8.34 3.29 -8.68
CA MET A 143 -7.28 2.40 -8.20
C MET A 143 -7.19 1.09 -9.00
N GLN A 144 -8.32 0.50 -9.36
CA GLN A 144 -8.38 -0.79 -10.03
C GLN A 144 -8.12 -0.65 -11.53
N GLU A 145 -8.84 0.26 -12.18
CA GLU A 145 -8.83 0.41 -13.65
C GLU A 145 -7.66 1.28 -14.13
N LYS A 146 -7.06 2.08 -13.24
CA LYS A 146 -6.03 3.09 -13.55
C LYS A 146 -6.49 4.09 -14.62
N THR A 147 -7.79 4.30 -14.67
CA THR A 147 -8.49 5.23 -15.54
C THR A 147 -9.64 5.88 -14.80
N VAL A 148 -10.07 7.03 -15.27
CA VAL A 148 -11.26 7.76 -14.79
C VAL A 148 -12.21 7.95 -15.97
N THR A 149 -13.46 7.60 -15.80
CA THR A 149 -14.49 7.77 -16.83
C THR A 149 -15.34 9.01 -16.53
N VAL A 150 -15.24 10.03 -17.39
CA VAL A 150 -16.08 11.24 -17.29
C VAL A 150 -16.86 11.41 -18.59
N ARG A 151 -18.19 11.47 -18.50
CA ARG A 151 -19.11 11.58 -19.66
C ARG A 151 -18.81 10.55 -20.78
N GLY A 152 -18.47 9.32 -20.41
CA GLY A 152 -18.18 8.26 -21.37
C GLY A 152 -16.79 8.33 -22.03
N LYS A 153 -15.96 9.29 -21.64
CA LYS A 153 -14.53 9.35 -22.05
C LYS A 153 -13.65 8.80 -20.94
N ASN A 154 -12.72 7.95 -21.32
CA ASN A 154 -11.73 7.39 -20.40
C ASN A 154 -10.47 8.26 -20.39
N HIS A 155 -10.08 8.70 -19.21
CA HIS A 155 -8.84 9.43 -18.95
C HIS A 155 -7.88 8.50 -18.22
N ILE A 156 -6.72 8.23 -18.82
CA ILE A 156 -5.70 7.31 -18.26
C ILE A 156 -4.90 8.06 -17.20
N LEU A 157 -4.67 7.40 -16.05
CA LEU A 157 -3.81 7.93 -14.99
C LEU A 157 -2.34 7.64 -15.30
N ASP A 158 -1.46 8.60 -14.98
CA ASP A 158 -0.02 8.46 -15.16
C ASP A 158 0.55 7.36 -14.25
N LYS A 159 1.52 6.61 -14.79
CA LYS A 159 2.22 5.55 -14.05
C LYS A 159 3.56 6.08 -13.51
N PRO A 160 3.97 5.61 -12.32
CA PRO A 160 3.21 4.76 -11.37
C PRO A 160 2.06 5.54 -10.72
N PHE A 161 0.95 4.86 -10.43
CA PHE A 161 -0.17 5.42 -9.65
C PHE A 161 -0.36 4.62 -8.39
N ILE A 162 -0.18 5.25 -7.24
CA ILE A 162 -0.38 4.65 -5.92
C ILE A 162 -1.32 5.53 -5.07
N VAL A 163 -2.24 4.87 -4.40
CA VAL A 163 -3.10 5.49 -3.38
C VAL A 163 -2.68 4.99 -2.01
N LEU A 164 -2.42 5.93 -1.12
CA LEU A 164 -2.22 5.71 0.30
C LEU A 164 -3.45 6.27 1.01
N ALA A 165 -4.35 5.38 1.40
CA ALA A 165 -5.58 5.77 2.09
C ALA A 165 -5.39 5.71 3.60
N THR A 166 -5.94 6.67 4.36
CA THR A 166 -5.88 6.62 5.82
C THR A 166 -7.24 6.35 6.43
N GLN A 167 -7.24 5.67 7.56
CA GLN A 167 -8.39 5.50 8.43
C GLN A 167 -8.02 5.85 9.87
N ASN A 168 -8.96 6.48 10.57
CA ASN A 168 -8.85 6.70 12.00
C ASN A 168 -9.68 5.63 12.73
N PRO A 169 -9.08 4.75 13.54
CA PRO A 169 -9.80 3.65 14.18
C PRO A 169 -10.71 4.10 15.33
N ILE A 170 -10.54 5.32 15.86
CA ILE A 170 -11.31 5.81 17.03
C ILE A 170 -12.61 6.50 16.58
N GLU A 171 -12.61 7.14 15.43
CA GLU A 171 -13.78 7.89 14.95
C GLU A 171 -14.78 6.93 14.35
N LEU A 172 -15.77 6.54 15.15
CA LEU A 172 -16.89 5.69 14.72
C LEU A 172 -18.11 6.52 14.30
N GLU A 173 -18.36 7.68 14.92
CA GLU A 173 -19.47 8.55 14.58
C GLU A 173 -19.25 9.26 13.23
N GLY A 174 -20.26 9.20 12.37
CA GLY A 174 -20.23 9.85 11.06
C GLY A 174 -19.31 9.19 10.05
N THR A 175 -18.90 7.92 10.29
CA THR A 175 -18.04 7.15 9.37
C THR A 175 -18.83 6.10 8.59
N TYR A 176 -18.31 5.78 7.41
CA TYR A 176 -18.80 4.73 6.52
C TYR A 176 -17.68 3.72 6.33
N PRO A 177 -17.71 2.57 7.03
CA PRO A 177 -16.66 1.57 6.88
C PRO A 177 -16.58 1.07 5.44
N LEU A 178 -15.37 0.81 4.98
CA LEU A 178 -15.15 0.20 3.67
C LEU A 178 -15.62 -1.26 3.71
N PRO A 179 -16.45 -1.70 2.73
CA PRO A 179 -16.80 -3.10 2.58
C PRO A 179 -15.55 -3.98 2.36
N GLU A 180 -15.58 -5.24 2.77
CA GLU A 180 -14.47 -6.19 2.69
C GLU A 180 -13.96 -6.35 1.25
N ALA A 181 -14.86 -6.39 0.26
CA ALA A 181 -14.52 -6.46 -1.16
C ALA A 181 -13.72 -5.24 -1.66
N GLN A 182 -13.87 -4.11 -0.98
CA GLN A 182 -13.13 -2.89 -1.27
C GLN A 182 -11.79 -2.88 -0.53
N LEU A 183 -11.75 -3.36 0.71
CA LEU A 183 -10.52 -3.53 1.47
C LEU A 183 -9.54 -4.50 0.78
N ASP A 184 -10.02 -5.55 0.14
CA ASP A 184 -9.19 -6.52 -0.61
C ASP A 184 -8.39 -5.89 -1.77
N ARG A 185 -8.71 -4.67 -2.19
CA ARG A 185 -7.96 -3.92 -3.22
C ARG A 185 -6.65 -3.32 -2.72
N PHE A 186 -6.53 -3.09 -1.41
CA PHE A 186 -5.28 -2.62 -0.83
C PHE A 186 -4.30 -3.78 -0.69
N LEU A 187 -3.03 -3.55 -0.99
CA LEU A 187 -1.96 -4.55 -0.80
C LEU A 187 -1.73 -4.81 0.68
N PHE A 188 -1.51 -3.74 1.43
CA PHE A 188 -1.28 -3.76 2.87
C PHE A 188 -2.35 -2.96 3.63
N ASN A 189 -2.61 -3.37 4.85
CA ASN A 189 -3.10 -2.52 5.92
C ASN A 189 -1.98 -2.35 6.93
N VAL A 190 -1.39 -1.17 6.96
CA VAL A 190 -0.27 -0.81 7.84
C VAL A 190 -0.81 -0.07 9.06
N ILE A 191 -0.42 -0.49 10.24
CA ILE A 191 -0.76 0.20 11.48
C ILE A 191 0.32 1.22 11.78
N LEU A 192 -0.08 2.48 11.92
CA LEU A 192 0.79 3.57 12.34
C LEU A 192 0.45 3.88 13.80
N ASP A 193 1.23 3.29 14.68
CA ASP A 193 1.07 3.42 16.13
C ASP A 193 1.85 4.63 16.69
N TYR A 194 1.65 4.92 17.97
CA TYR A 194 2.44 5.91 18.69
C TYR A 194 3.92 5.52 18.71
N LEU A 195 4.75 6.55 18.77
CA LEU A 195 6.19 6.37 18.94
C LEU A 195 6.51 5.92 20.39
N ASP A 196 7.60 5.21 20.56
CA ASP A 196 8.14 4.98 21.90
C ASP A 196 8.74 6.26 22.51
N SER A 197 9.03 6.24 23.81
CA SER A 197 9.52 7.42 24.54
C SER A 197 10.82 7.98 23.96
N GLU A 198 11.74 7.13 23.51
CA GLU A 198 13.03 7.54 22.93
C GLU A 198 12.82 8.23 21.58
N GLN A 199 11.92 7.68 20.77
CA GLN A 199 11.52 8.22 19.46
C GLN A 199 10.79 9.56 19.63
N GLU A 200 9.89 9.71 20.62
CA GLU A 200 9.22 10.99 20.93
C GLU A 200 10.24 12.07 21.33
N VAL A 201 11.20 11.73 22.18
CA VAL A 201 12.30 12.64 22.55
C VAL A 201 13.11 13.04 21.31
N ALA A 202 13.39 12.12 20.41
CA ALA A 202 14.08 12.41 19.15
C ALA A 202 13.28 13.36 18.25
N VAL A 203 11.96 13.19 18.17
CA VAL A 203 11.04 14.10 17.45
C VAL A 203 11.10 15.50 18.06
N ILE A 204 10.94 15.63 19.39
CA ILE A 204 11.00 16.92 20.09
C ILE A 204 12.33 17.62 19.80
N ASN A 205 13.45 16.91 19.99
CA ASN A 205 14.78 17.46 19.75
C ASN A 205 15.00 17.92 18.31
N ARG A 206 14.40 17.24 17.32
CA ARG A 206 14.52 17.58 15.91
C ARG A 206 13.66 18.78 15.52
N PHE A 207 12.39 18.78 15.88
CA PHE A 207 11.40 19.73 15.37
C PHE A 207 11.26 21.00 16.24
N THR A 208 11.82 21.02 17.45
CA THR A 208 11.83 22.24 18.29
C THR A 208 13.11 23.07 18.13
N LYS A 209 14.17 22.51 17.53
CA LYS A 209 15.45 23.23 17.33
C LYS A 209 15.51 24.02 16.03
N SER A 210 14.78 23.61 15.00
CA SER A 210 14.74 24.29 13.70
C SER A 210 13.33 24.26 13.14
N ILE A 211 12.92 25.37 12.54
CA ILE A 211 11.64 25.48 11.82
C ILE A 211 11.78 24.84 10.42
N ASP A 212 12.99 24.86 9.85
CA ASP A 212 13.26 24.36 8.50
C ASP A 212 13.62 22.87 8.55
N MET A 213 12.81 22.06 7.87
CA MET A 213 13.15 20.67 7.58
C MET A 213 14.22 20.61 6.48
N PRO A 214 15.16 19.66 6.57
CA PRO A 214 16.08 19.46 5.44
C PRO A 214 15.28 19.12 4.18
N PRO A 215 15.66 19.68 3.03
CA PRO A 215 15.02 19.34 1.76
C PRO A 215 15.23 17.86 1.48
N VAL A 216 14.16 17.19 1.04
CA VAL A 216 14.20 15.78 0.63
C VAL A 216 14.55 15.75 -0.86
N GLU A 217 15.66 15.13 -1.19
CA GLU A 217 16.10 15.01 -2.59
C GLU A 217 15.48 13.77 -3.25
N ALA A 218 15.12 13.89 -4.52
CA ALA A 218 14.62 12.78 -5.31
C ALA A 218 15.74 11.77 -5.58
N CYS A 219 15.52 10.52 -5.19
CA CYS A 219 16.49 9.42 -5.35
C CYS A 219 16.22 8.55 -6.57
N THR A 220 15.08 8.73 -7.23
CA THR A 220 14.64 7.95 -8.40
C THR A 220 13.63 8.76 -9.21
N SER A 221 13.12 8.18 -10.29
CA SER A 221 12.15 8.76 -11.20
C SER A 221 10.98 7.82 -11.47
N ALA A 222 9.86 8.34 -11.97
CA ALA A 222 8.71 7.53 -12.39
C ALA A 222 9.10 6.43 -13.40
N GLY A 223 9.99 6.75 -14.34
CA GLY A 223 10.47 5.80 -15.34
C GLY A 223 11.28 4.65 -14.75
N GLU A 224 12.14 4.94 -13.75
CA GLU A 224 12.92 3.90 -13.04
C GLU A 224 12.01 3.03 -12.19
N ILE A 225 11.02 3.62 -11.50
CA ILE A 225 10.07 2.85 -10.68
C ILE A 225 9.30 1.85 -11.54
N ILE A 226 8.89 2.22 -12.77
CA ILE A 226 8.22 1.29 -13.68
C ILE A 226 9.14 0.12 -14.07
N LYS A 227 10.44 0.39 -14.31
CA LYS A 227 11.43 -0.68 -14.55
C LYS A 227 11.59 -1.59 -13.33
N PHE A 228 11.64 -1.02 -12.13
CA PHE A 228 11.71 -1.78 -10.88
C PHE A 228 10.45 -2.64 -10.66
N GLN A 229 9.26 -2.15 -10.99
CA GLN A 229 8.02 -2.94 -10.94
C GLN A 229 8.06 -4.14 -11.90
N SER A 230 8.70 -4.00 -13.04
CA SER A 230 8.92 -5.12 -13.97
C SER A 230 9.93 -6.12 -13.41
N LEU A 231 11.05 -5.63 -12.89
CA LEU A 231 12.11 -6.45 -12.27
C LEU A 231 11.57 -7.33 -11.12
N VAL A 232 10.73 -6.77 -10.25
CA VAL A 232 10.10 -7.52 -9.14
C VAL A 232 9.37 -8.77 -9.64
N ARG A 233 8.70 -8.70 -10.78
CA ARG A 233 7.94 -9.83 -11.32
C ARG A 233 8.84 -10.97 -11.80
N GLU A 234 10.05 -10.66 -12.21
CA GLU A 234 11.04 -11.60 -12.72
C GLU A 234 11.77 -12.37 -11.59
N VAL A 235 11.74 -11.88 -10.33
CA VAL A 235 12.39 -12.57 -9.20
C VAL A 235 11.88 -14.00 -9.08
N PRO A 236 12.76 -15.00 -9.09
CA PRO A 236 12.37 -16.41 -8.97
C PRO A 236 11.86 -16.73 -7.56
N ILE A 237 10.87 -17.63 -7.51
CA ILE A 237 10.36 -18.24 -6.29
C ILE A 237 10.24 -19.75 -6.53
N SER A 238 10.62 -20.57 -5.54
CA SER A 238 10.49 -22.01 -5.65
C SER A 238 9.03 -22.48 -5.57
N ASP A 239 8.76 -23.66 -6.13
CA ASP A 239 7.43 -24.26 -6.06
C ASP A 239 7.01 -24.55 -4.60
N SER A 240 7.95 -24.95 -3.73
CA SER A 240 7.69 -25.14 -2.30
C SER A 240 7.27 -23.84 -1.59
N LEU A 241 7.93 -22.72 -1.87
CA LEU A 241 7.55 -21.42 -1.31
C LEU A 241 6.25 -20.89 -1.91
N SER A 242 5.98 -21.17 -3.18
CA SER A 242 4.68 -20.85 -3.80
C SER A 242 3.54 -21.62 -3.15
N ARG A 243 3.74 -22.92 -2.83
CA ARG A 243 2.80 -23.73 -2.05
C ARG A 243 2.63 -23.19 -0.65
N TYR A 244 3.73 -22.86 0.02
CA TYR A 244 3.69 -22.27 1.37
C TYR A 244 2.89 -20.97 1.42
N ALA A 245 3.03 -20.07 0.42
CA ALA A 245 2.20 -18.87 0.31
C ALA A 245 0.71 -19.20 0.14
N VAL A 246 0.38 -20.24 -0.65
CA VAL A 246 -0.99 -20.75 -0.79
C VAL A 246 -1.50 -21.30 0.53
N ASP A 247 -0.70 -22.09 1.24
CA ASP A 247 -1.09 -22.74 2.49
C ASP A 247 -1.34 -21.72 3.61
N ILE A 248 -0.50 -20.66 3.72
CA ILE A 248 -0.75 -19.53 4.62
C ILE A 248 -2.14 -18.93 4.36
N VAL A 249 -2.47 -18.64 3.10
CA VAL A 249 -3.74 -18.00 2.76
C VAL A 249 -4.92 -18.96 2.93
N ARG A 250 -4.78 -20.24 2.57
CA ARG A 250 -5.81 -21.26 2.79
C ARG A 250 -6.09 -21.47 4.27
N ALA A 251 -5.05 -21.49 5.11
CA ALA A 251 -5.18 -21.63 6.56
C ALA A 251 -5.99 -20.52 7.23
N THR A 252 -6.20 -19.36 6.55
CA THR A 252 -7.09 -18.30 7.04
C THR A 252 -8.58 -18.64 6.91
N ARG A 253 -8.94 -19.67 6.13
CA ARG A 253 -10.34 -20.03 5.83
C ARG A 253 -10.84 -21.03 6.86
N PRO A 254 -11.87 -20.71 7.66
CA PRO A 254 -12.34 -21.60 8.74
C PRO A 254 -12.76 -23.01 8.32
N SER A 255 -13.19 -23.17 7.05
CA SER A 255 -13.60 -24.44 6.48
C SER A 255 -12.48 -25.28 5.85
N ASP A 256 -11.25 -24.71 5.77
CA ASP A 256 -10.11 -25.41 5.19
C ASP A 256 -9.48 -26.38 6.21
N GLU A 257 -8.90 -27.47 5.72
CA GLU A 257 -8.22 -28.47 6.55
C GLU A 257 -6.98 -27.88 7.29
N LEU A 258 -6.33 -26.88 6.67
CA LEU A 258 -5.16 -26.18 7.22
C LEU A 258 -5.53 -25.15 8.29
N ALA A 259 -6.83 -24.86 8.48
CA ALA A 259 -7.27 -23.87 9.46
C ALA A 259 -6.90 -24.27 10.88
N THR A 260 -6.27 -23.35 11.63
CA THR A 260 -5.94 -23.54 13.04
C THR A 260 -7.20 -23.48 13.91
N ASP A 261 -7.09 -23.95 15.17
CA ASP A 261 -8.21 -23.88 16.09
C ASP A 261 -8.63 -22.42 16.38
N MET A 262 -7.67 -21.49 16.39
CA MET A 262 -7.98 -20.06 16.50
C MET A 262 -8.76 -19.54 15.28
N ILE A 263 -8.36 -19.89 14.07
CA ILE A 263 -9.08 -19.51 12.85
C ILE A 263 -10.52 -20.10 12.88
N LYS A 264 -10.67 -21.38 13.22
CA LYS A 264 -11.99 -22.04 13.30
C LYS A 264 -12.90 -21.41 14.34
N LYS A 265 -12.32 -20.96 15.47
CA LYS A 265 -13.09 -20.37 16.58
C LYS A 265 -13.42 -18.90 16.34
N TYR A 266 -12.49 -18.11 15.78
CA TYR A 266 -12.54 -16.66 15.80
C TYR A 266 -12.71 -15.97 14.45
N ALA A 267 -12.59 -16.68 13.32
CA ALA A 267 -12.79 -16.09 12.00
C ALA A 267 -14.13 -16.49 11.38
N ASN A 268 -14.80 -15.52 10.75
CA ASN A 268 -15.98 -15.77 9.91
C ASN A 268 -15.58 -16.12 8.48
N PHE A 269 -14.65 -15.35 7.92
CA PHE A 269 -14.19 -15.51 6.54
C PHE A 269 -12.67 -15.35 6.48
N GLY A 270 -12.06 -16.10 5.55
CA GLY A 270 -10.65 -16.01 5.24
C GLY A 270 -10.38 -15.33 3.90
N SER A 271 -9.12 -15.24 3.55
CA SER A 271 -8.62 -14.48 2.41
C SER A 271 -8.81 -15.20 1.07
N SER A 272 -8.84 -14.40 -0.01
CA SER A 272 -8.94 -14.84 -1.40
C SER A 272 -7.56 -15.13 -2.02
N ILE A 273 -7.54 -15.66 -3.26
CA ILE A 273 -6.30 -15.87 -4.04
C ILE A 273 -5.54 -14.55 -4.29
N ARG A 274 -6.22 -13.40 -4.26
CA ARG A 274 -5.56 -12.10 -4.40
C ARG A 274 -4.53 -11.88 -3.28
N ALA A 275 -4.82 -12.33 -2.05
CA ALA A 275 -3.87 -12.27 -0.95
C ALA A 275 -2.61 -13.09 -1.24
N THR A 276 -2.72 -14.29 -1.83
CA THR A 276 -1.56 -15.11 -2.21
C THR A 276 -0.69 -14.41 -3.26
N MET A 277 -1.32 -13.84 -4.30
CA MET A 277 -0.58 -13.09 -5.32
C MET A 277 0.14 -11.88 -4.72
N ASN A 278 -0.53 -11.15 -3.85
CA ASN A 278 0.02 -10.00 -3.15
C ASN A 278 1.20 -10.41 -2.24
N LEU A 279 1.05 -11.50 -1.50
CA LEU A 279 2.09 -12.03 -0.61
C LEU A 279 3.35 -12.43 -1.38
N VAL A 280 3.20 -13.11 -2.51
CA VAL A 280 4.32 -13.51 -3.37
C VAL A 280 5.01 -12.28 -3.97
N LEU A 281 4.27 -11.32 -4.53
CA LEU A 281 4.86 -10.11 -5.11
C LEU A 281 5.56 -9.25 -4.06
N ALA A 282 4.97 -9.11 -2.89
CA ALA A 282 5.58 -8.39 -1.77
C ALA A 282 6.87 -9.08 -1.28
N ALA A 283 6.86 -10.40 -1.16
CA ALA A 283 8.05 -11.18 -0.78
C ALA A 283 9.19 -11.07 -1.80
N LYS A 284 8.87 -11.08 -3.11
CA LYS A 284 9.84 -10.84 -4.18
C LYS A 284 10.47 -9.45 -4.06
N THR A 285 9.65 -8.43 -3.77
CA THR A 285 10.13 -7.06 -3.58
C THR A 285 11.05 -6.96 -2.37
N ARG A 286 10.64 -7.56 -1.23
CA ARG A 286 11.43 -7.57 -0.01
C ARG A 286 12.78 -8.26 -0.21
N ALA A 287 12.80 -9.39 -0.90
CA ALA A 287 14.04 -10.08 -1.24
C ALA A 287 15.03 -9.19 -2.01
N LEU A 288 14.54 -8.45 -3.04
CA LEU A 288 15.36 -7.49 -3.78
C LEU A 288 15.85 -6.32 -2.91
N MET A 289 14.99 -5.78 -2.04
CA MET A 289 15.37 -4.70 -1.13
C MET A 289 16.44 -5.11 -0.13
N GLU A 290 16.46 -6.40 0.24
CA GLU A 290 17.47 -7.02 1.11
C GLU A 290 18.71 -7.57 0.32
N GLY A 291 18.82 -7.26 -0.96
CA GLY A 291 19.97 -7.67 -1.77
C GLY A 291 19.98 -9.13 -2.22
N ARG A 292 18.85 -9.81 -2.11
CA ARG A 292 18.73 -11.22 -2.49
C ARG A 292 18.04 -11.36 -3.84
N TYR A 293 18.46 -12.37 -4.60
CA TYR A 293 17.94 -12.69 -5.93
C TYR A 293 16.82 -13.75 -5.90
N HIS A 294 16.37 -14.17 -4.73
CA HIS A 294 15.34 -15.18 -4.54
C HIS A 294 14.58 -14.93 -3.24
N VAL A 295 13.35 -15.41 -3.20
CA VAL A 295 12.49 -15.33 -2.01
C VAL A 295 12.89 -16.34 -0.96
N LEU A 296 12.77 -15.99 0.32
CA LEU A 296 12.88 -16.88 1.47
C LEU A 296 11.52 -17.03 2.17
N ALA A 297 11.38 -18.10 2.98
CA ALA A 297 10.17 -18.31 3.77
C ALA A 297 9.90 -17.15 4.75
N ASP A 298 10.96 -16.56 5.28
CA ASP A 298 10.86 -15.43 6.22
C ASP A 298 10.31 -14.16 5.56
N ASP A 299 10.50 -13.99 4.23
CA ASP A 299 9.87 -12.87 3.51
C ASP A 299 8.35 -13.01 3.48
N LEU A 300 7.86 -14.24 3.26
CA LEU A 300 6.42 -14.53 3.28
C LEU A 300 5.84 -14.34 4.69
N ARG A 301 6.54 -14.82 5.72
CA ARG A 301 6.09 -14.69 7.12
C ARG A 301 6.02 -13.24 7.57
N ALA A 302 7.06 -12.46 7.31
CA ALA A 302 7.16 -11.07 7.73
C ALA A 302 6.05 -10.20 7.12
N LEU A 303 5.60 -10.51 5.91
CA LEU A 303 4.60 -9.72 5.19
C LEU A 303 3.17 -10.27 5.31
N ALA A 304 2.99 -11.44 5.91
CA ALA A 304 1.69 -12.10 5.97
C ALA A 304 0.66 -11.28 6.78
N ILE A 305 1.02 -10.82 7.99
CA ILE A 305 0.09 -10.09 8.86
C ILE A 305 -0.41 -8.80 8.20
N PRO A 306 0.43 -7.85 7.74
CA PRO A 306 -0.06 -6.62 7.13
C PRO A 306 -0.83 -6.84 5.81
N ILE A 307 -0.63 -7.98 5.12
CA ILE A 307 -1.41 -8.36 3.94
C ILE A 307 -2.75 -8.98 4.31
N LEU A 308 -2.83 -9.76 5.40
CA LEU A 308 -4.00 -10.57 5.73
C LEU A 308 -4.97 -9.90 6.71
N ARG A 309 -4.50 -8.98 7.58
CA ARG A 309 -5.32 -8.42 8.66
C ARG A 309 -6.62 -7.74 8.23
N HIS A 310 -6.67 -7.16 7.04
CA HIS A 310 -7.87 -6.52 6.49
C HIS A 310 -8.67 -7.44 5.56
N ARG A 311 -8.26 -8.70 5.43
CA ARG A 311 -8.88 -9.71 4.57
C ARG A 311 -9.48 -10.88 5.35
N VAL A 312 -9.07 -11.06 6.60
CA VAL A 312 -9.64 -12.07 7.50
C VAL A 312 -10.63 -11.36 8.41
N LEU A 313 -11.88 -11.79 8.36
CA LEU A 313 -12.95 -11.17 9.11
C LEU A 313 -13.16 -11.92 10.45
N PRO A 314 -12.84 -11.29 11.59
CA PRO A 314 -13.08 -11.88 12.89
C PRO A 314 -14.60 -11.98 13.17
N ASN A 315 -14.98 -12.87 14.08
CA ASN A 315 -16.35 -13.01 14.53
C ASN A 315 -16.54 -12.35 15.92
N TYR A 316 -17.79 -12.37 16.40
CA TYR A 316 -18.14 -11.80 17.69
C TYR A 316 -17.37 -12.44 18.89
N TYR A 317 -16.99 -13.72 18.78
CA TYR A 317 -16.22 -14.37 19.85
C TYR A 317 -14.81 -13.80 19.98
N ALA A 318 -14.19 -13.42 18.88
CA ALA A 318 -12.87 -12.75 18.91
C ALA A 318 -12.96 -11.44 19.69
N GLU A 319 -13.97 -10.62 19.39
CA GLU A 319 -14.21 -9.35 20.08
C GLU A 319 -14.52 -9.55 21.57
N SER A 320 -15.40 -10.51 21.90
CA SER A 320 -15.77 -10.82 23.27
C SER A 320 -14.62 -11.36 24.12
N ASP A 321 -13.74 -12.16 23.52
CA ASP A 321 -12.58 -12.75 24.19
C ASP A 321 -11.36 -11.81 24.17
N GLY A 322 -11.47 -10.62 23.54
CA GLY A 322 -10.39 -9.62 23.43
C GLY A 322 -9.22 -10.08 22.56
N ILE A 323 -9.46 -10.96 21.59
CA ILE A 323 -8.45 -11.51 20.69
C ILE A 323 -8.39 -10.67 19.43
N SER A 324 -7.23 -10.08 19.13
CA SER A 324 -7.02 -9.29 17.92
C SER A 324 -6.86 -10.18 16.69
N ILE A 325 -7.11 -9.59 15.51
CA ILE A 325 -6.84 -10.29 14.24
C ILE A 325 -5.36 -10.64 14.09
N ASP A 326 -4.46 -9.79 14.58
CA ASP A 326 -3.03 -10.01 14.51
C ASP A 326 -2.60 -11.20 15.38
N ASP A 327 -3.22 -11.39 16.56
CA ASP A 327 -2.99 -12.57 17.41
C ASP A 327 -3.41 -13.86 16.71
N ILE A 328 -4.56 -13.83 16.01
CA ILE A 328 -5.07 -14.98 15.24
C ILE A 328 -4.10 -15.33 14.11
N LEU A 329 -3.62 -14.33 13.39
CA LEU A 329 -2.68 -14.51 12.28
C LEU A 329 -1.29 -14.93 12.77
N ALA A 330 -0.83 -14.42 13.90
CA ALA A 330 0.42 -14.85 14.52
C ALA A 330 0.37 -16.33 14.91
N ASP A 331 -0.72 -16.81 15.54
CA ASP A 331 -0.93 -18.24 15.83
C ASP A 331 -0.88 -19.08 14.55
N LEU A 332 -1.57 -18.64 13.49
CA LEU A 332 -1.57 -19.32 12.21
C LEU A 332 -0.15 -19.49 11.66
N LEU A 333 0.65 -18.42 11.67
CA LEU A 333 2.01 -18.44 11.13
C LEU A 333 2.98 -19.36 11.91
N THR A 334 2.69 -19.66 13.18
CA THR A 334 3.47 -20.64 13.95
C THR A 334 3.16 -22.09 13.58
N LYS A 335 1.99 -22.35 13.00
CA LYS A 335 1.49 -23.71 12.73
C LYS A 335 1.63 -24.12 11.27
N VAL A 336 1.61 -23.15 10.34
CA VAL A 336 1.83 -23.44 8.93
C VAL A 336 3.32 -23.46 8.65
N SER A 337 3.83 -24.59 8.17
CA SER A 337 5.23 -24.80 7.83
C SER A 337 5.44 -24.98 6.33
N VAL A 338 6.65 -24.72 5.86
CA VAL A 338 7.04 -25.03 4.48
C VAL A 338 7.01 -26.54 4.31
N SER A 339 6.23 -27.04 3.37
CA SER A 339 6.25 -28.45 2.96
C SER A 339 7.55 -28.74 2.26
N GLU A 340 8.23 -29.83 2.63
CA GLU A 340 9.45 -30.33 1.98
C GLU A 340 9.21 -30.70 0.51
#